data_3c039d157cc8422e648508a04edd6fda
#
_entry.id   3c039d157cc8422e648508a04edd6fda
#
_cell.length_a   1.000
_cell.length_b   1.000
_cell.length_c   1.000
_cell.angle_alpha   90.00
_cell.angle_beta   90.00
_cell.angle_gamma   90.00
#
_symmetry.space_group_name_H-M   'P 1'
#
loop_
_entity.id
_entity.type
_entity.pdbx_description
1 polymer ?
#
loop_
_entity_poly.entity_id
_entity_poly.type
_entity_poly.pdbx_seq_one_letter_code
_entity_poly.pdbx_strand_id
1 'polypeptide(L)'
;MPKMNQRIQGLPRSGIDLVLRLAKIPNILSLCIGEPGFETPTYVKDAAVAAIRDGRTHYSPDEGLLKLREVVLEKCKQYNHFAFDVEEDIVITSGTSPAIYNTFQCLLEDNDEIIVPTPAYFGYSRMIKILGGKPVQVPSLRKNNFQPNVEAINDTVTDSTKAIIVHTPSNPSGAVWSAKNLQAIGEIAKDNDLFIIADEVYERLVYRGAKHVSIASLSDFKNRTITICGLSKSHAMAGFRIGWIIGPKQFMDCYKRIHEQTSICAPTLSQHAAVAALSSPEVSVEYMLTEYQKRSDLLIDAFENDIPYLEPVKTNGSLFMMVSLHDLLGEKMDQMTHLLRKDKEITKLLTDDELKALTDGSSPSETTMAYLLSKTGVLMMAGRYFGTVGDNYLRVSFAPEHDTISRAIHRLKERLE
;
A
#
# COMPACT_ATOMS: atom_id res chain seq x y z
N MET A 1 -38.30 -0.29 -1.10
CA MET A 1 -37.15 0.35 -0.42
C MET A 1 -36.57 1.41 -1.33
N PRO A 2 -36.06 2.54 -0.80
CA PRO A 2 -35.35 3.52 -1.60
C PRO A 2 -34.15 2.88 -2.31
N LYS A 3 -33.86 3.32 -3.54
CA LYS A 3 -32.71 2.83 -4.29
C LYS A 3 -31.43 3.44 -3.72
N MET A 4 -30.43 2.62 -3.43
CA MET A 4 -29.10 3.05 -3.06
C MET A 4 -28.23 3.32 -4.30
N ASN A 5 -27.09 3.96 -4.10
CA ASN A 5 -26.14 4.24 -5.18
C ASN A 5 -25.71 2.94 -5.86
N GLN A 6 -26.01 2.81 -7.16
CA GLN A 6 -25.74 1.59 -7.92
C GLN A 6 -24.24 1.30 -8.10
N ARG A 7 -23.39 2.35 -8.19
CA ARG A 7 -21.92 2.18 -8.27
C ARG A 7 -21.40 1.47 -7.02
N ILE A 8 -21.89 1.84 -5.85
CA ILE A 8 -21.44 1.23 -4.57
C ILE A 8 -22.00 -0.19 -4.43
N GLN A 9 -23.26 -0.41 -4.81
CA GLN A 9 -23.86 -1.75 -4.77
C GLN A 9 -23.19 -2.73 -5.74
N GLY A 10 -22.74 -2.24 -6.91
CA GLY A 10 -22.07 -3.04 -7.93
C GLY A 10 -20.58 -3.34 -7.64
N LEU A 11 -20.01 -2.77 -6.58
CA LEU A 11 -18.64 -3.09 -6.21
C LEU A 11 -18.54 -4.50 -5.63
N PRO A 12 -17.69 -5.37 -6.18
CA PRO A 12 -17.45 -6.67 -5.59
C PRO A 12 -16.91 -6.50 -4.16
N ARG A 13 -17.28 -7.40 -3.24
CA ARG A 13 -16.67 -7.44 -1.92
C ARG A 13 -15.15 -7.44 -2.03
N SER A 14 -14.48 -6.81 -1.10
CA SER A 14 -13.03 -6.77 -1.15
C SER A 14 -12.46 -8.12 -0.71
N GLY A 15 -11.46 -8.62 -1.44
CA GLY A 15 -10.71 -9.79 -0.97
C GLY A 15 -10.13 -9.61 0.45
N ILE A 16 -9.98 -8.35 0.89
CA ILE A 16 -9.61 -8.02 2.27
C ILE A 16 -10.69 -8.43 3.28
N ASP A 17 -11.98 -8.27 2.96
CA ASP A 17 -13.06 -8.73 3.84
C ASP A 17 -12.96 -10.25 4.06
N LEU A 18 -12.71 -11.01 2.99
CA LEU A 18 -12.46 -12.44 3.08
C LEU A 18 -11.22 -12.74 3.96
N VAL A 19 -10.10 -12.08 3.70
CA VAL A 19 -8.87 -12.27 4.48
C VAL A 19 -9.09 -11.95 5.97
N LEU A 20 -9.81 -10.87 6.30
CA LEU A 20 -10.13 -10.51 7.69
C LEU A 20 -11.05 -11.53 8.38
N ARG A 21 -11.96 -12.16 7.63
CA ARG A 21 -12.79 -13.27 8.17
C ARG A 21 -11.95 -14.52 8.39
N LEU A 22 -11.12 -14.89 7.43
CA LEU A 22 -10.20 -16.03 7.55
C LEU A 22 -9.18 -15.84 8.69
N ALA A 23 -8.74 -14.59 8.92
CA ALA A 23 -7.85 -14.25 10.03
C ALA A 23 -8.45 -14.48 11.43
N LYS A 24 -9.76 -14.74 11.54
CA LYS A 24 -10.43 -15.08 12.81
C LYS A 24 -10.37 -16.57 13.15
N ILE A 25 -9.90 -17.41 12.24
CA ILE A 25 -9.71 -18.84 12.52
C ILE A 25 -8.69 -19.01 13.65
N PRO A 26 -8.99 -19.79 14.69
CA PRO A 26 -8.07 -19.98 15.82
C PRO A 26 -6.71 -20.56 15.38
N ASN A 27 -5.64 -20.13 16.06
CA ASN A 27 -4.29 -20.66 15.87
C ASN A 27 -3.66 -20.48 14.49
N ILE A 28 -4.16 -19.58 13.65
CA ILE A 28 -3.49 -19.23 12.41
C ILE A 28 -2.29 -18.33 12.66
N LEU A 29 -1.38 -18.34 11.71
CA LEU A 29 -0.26 -17.40 11.63
C LEU A 29 -0.45 -16.50 10.38
N SER A 30 -0.67 -15.21 10.61
CA SER A 30 -0.98 -14.28 9.53
C SER A 30 0.27 -13.57 9.02
N LEU A 31 0.59 -13.78 7.75
CA LEU A 31 1.60 -13.05 6.98
C LEU A 31 0.94 -12.13 5.93
N CYS A 32 -0.29 -11.66 6.18
CA CYS A 32 -1.03 -10.85 5.21
C CYS A 32 -1.20 -9.39 5.62
N ILE A 33 -0.98 -9.03 6.89
CA ILE A 33 -1.25 -7.69 7.41
C ILE A 33 -0.08 -6.75 7.10
N GLY A 34 -0.41 -5.56 6.58
CA GLY A 34 0.57 -4.51 6.24
C GLY A 34 0.68 -3.43 7.32
N GLU A 35 0.55 -3.79 8.58
CA GLU A 35 0.75 -2.90 9.72
C GLU A 35 2.10 -3.21 10.37
N PRO A 36 2.90 -2.19 10.72
CA PRO A 36 4.14 -2.39 11.46
C PRO A 36 3.94 -3.23 12.71
N GLY A 37 4.73 -4.30 12.86
CA GLY A 37 4.75 -5.14 14.07
C GLY A 37 5.64 -4.57 15.17
N PHE A 38 5.68 -3.25 15.29
CA PHE A 38 6.40 -2.51 16.31
C PHE A 38 5.46 -1.56 17.04
N GLU A 39 5.75 -1.32 18.30
CA GLU A 39 5.10 -0.24 19.04
C GLU A 39 5.52 1.12 18.49
N THR A 40 4.58 2.06 18.47
CA THR A 40 4.90 3.46 18.23
C THR A 40 5.94 3.93 19.23
N PRO A 41 7.03 4.64 18.82
CA PRO A 41 8.08 5.09 19.74
C PRO A 41 7.53 5.85 20.94
N THR A 42 8.13 5.63 22.12
CA THR A 42 7.64 6.18 23.39
C THR A 42 7.53 7.70 23.36
N TYR A 43 8.54 8.39 22.81
CA TYR A 43 8.53 9.85 22.72
C TYR A 43 7.35 10.39 21.86
N VAL A 44 6.89 9.64 20.88
CA VAL A 44 5.71 9.98 20.06
C VAL A 44 4.43 9.80 20.88
N LYS A 45 4.32 8.69 21.63
CA LYS A 45 3.18 8.43 22.53
C LYS A 45 3.11 9.49 23.63
N ASP A 46 4.25 9.85 24.21
CA ASP A 46 4.35 10.88 25.26
C ASP A 46 3.93 12.26 24.76
N ALA A 47 4.28 12.63 23.53
CA ALA A 47 3.84 13.86 22.91
C ALA A 47 2.31 13.90 22.71
N ALA A 48 1.68 12.78 22.33
CA ALA A 48 0.22 12.70 22.24
C ALA A 48 -0.44 12.86 23.62
N VAL A 49 0.10 12.22 24.66
CA VAL A 49 -0.38 12.33 26.03
C VAL A 49 -0.23 13.76 26.55
N ALA A 50 0.92 14.42 26.28
CA ALA A 50 1.14 15.80 26.64
C ALA A 50 0.12 16.72 25.95
N ALA A 51 -0.14 16.53 24.67
CA ALA A 51 -1.14 17.31 23.95
C ALA A 51 -2.54 17.19 24.56
N ILE A 52 -2.94 16.00 25.04
CA ILE A 52 -4.20 15.81 25.77
C ILE A 52 -4.19 16.63 27.07
N ARG A 53 -3.13 16.53 27.88
CA ARG A 53 -3.00 17.25 29.18
C ARG A 53 -2.99 18.75 29.00
N ASP A 54 -2.43 19.24 27.92
CA ASP A 54 -2.34 20.67 27.57
C ASP A 54 -3.62 21.20 26.91
N GLY A 55 -4.70 20.40 26.85
CA GLY A 55 -5.98 20.80 26.28
C GLY A 55 -5.96 21.01 24.76
N ARG A 56 -5.05 20.38 24.02
CA ARG A 56 -4.95 20.45 22.56
C ARG A 56 -6.02 19.55 21.89
N THR A 57 -7.28 19.68 22.31
CA THR A 57 -8.39 18.80 21.92
C THR A 57 -9.41 19.48 20.99
N HIS A 58 -9.15 20.70 20.58
CA HIS A 58 -9.98 21.48 19.67
C HIS A 58 -9.51 21.32 18.22
N TYR A 59 -10.32 21.82 17.29
CA TYR A 59 -9.93 21.85 15.87
C TYR A 59 -8.63 22.64 15.66
N SER A 60 -7.77 22.10 14.81
CA SER A 60 -6.66 22.83 14.21
C SER A 60 -7.14 23.59 12.96
N PRO A 61 -6.31 24.46 12.36
CA PRO A 61 -6.55 24.88 10.98
C PRO A 61 -6.79 23.68 10.06
N ASP A 62 -7.58 23.86 9.04
CA ASP A 62 -7.96 22.79 8.07
C ASP A 62 -6.75 22.23 7.32
N GLU A 63 -5.76 23.07 6.96
CA GLU A 63 -4.50 22.61 6.37
C GLU A 63 -3.58 21.88 7.38
N GLY A 64 -3.90 21.95 8.65
CA GLY A 64 -3.10 21.41 9.75
C GLY A 64 -2.22 22.43 10.44
N LEU A 65 -1.64 22.03 11.58
CA LEU A 65 -0.78 22.89 12.38
C LEU A 65 0.42 23.37 11.57
N LEU A 66 0.67 24.69 11.55
CA LEU A 66 1.81 25.29 10.84
C LEU A 66 3.12 24.61 11.24
N LYS A 67 3.29 24.36 12.54
CA LYS A 67 4.50 23.68 13.03
C LYS A 67 4.71 22.29 12.39
N LEU A 68 3.66 21.53 12.16
CA LEU A 68 3.78 20.23 11.47
C LEU A 68 4.12 20.42 9.99
N ARG A 69 3.50 21.38 9.32
CA ARG A 69 3.78 21.66 7.91
C ARG A 69 5.25 22.10 7.70
N GLU A 70 5.79 22.92 8.61
CA GLU A 70 7.21 23.31 8.62
C GLU A 70 8.15 22.12 8.80
N VAL A 71 7.83 21.20 9.74
CA VAL A 71 8.65 20.00 9.98
C VAL A 71 8.60 19.05 8.78
N VAL A 72 7.44 18.93 8.13
CA VAL A 72 7.32 18.17 6.87
C VAL A 72 8.14 18.80 5.75
N LEU A 73 8.16 20.14 5.62
CA LEU A 73 9.01 20.84 4.67
C LEU A 73 10.49 20.51 4.88
N GLU A 74 10.95 20.59 6.13
CA GLU A 74 12.35 20.30 6.45
C GLU A 74 12.71 18.85 6.13
N LYS A 75 11.83 17.89 6.47
CA LYS A 75 11.97 16.48 6.06
C LYS A 75 12.05 16.33 4.54
N CYS A 76 11.20 17.01 3.78
CA CYS A 76 11.22 16.95 2.33
C CYS A 76 12.50 17.52 1.73
N LYS A 77 13.04 18.61 2.28
CA LYS A 77 14.33 19.16 1.84
C LYS A 77 15.48 18.21 2.10
N GLN A 78 15.53 17.63 3.29
CA GLN A 78 16.66 16.78 3.73
C GLN A 78 16.63 15.39 3.10
N TYR A 79 15.44 14.77 3.03
CA TYR A 79 15.30 13.38 2.61
C TYR A 79 14.80 13.21 1.17
N ASN A 80 13.79 13.98 0.76
CA ASN A 80 13.19 13.84 -0.57
C ASN A 80 13.82 14.79 -1.61
N HIS A 81 14.64 15.77 -1.19
CA HIS A 81 15.37 16.71 -2.04
C HIS A 81 14.47 17.63 -2.88
N PHE A 82 13.30 17.98 -2.35
CA PHE A 82 12.45 19.03 -2.93
C PHE A 82 11.88 19.94 -1.82
N ALA A 83 11.42 21.13 -2.23
CA ALA A 83 10.78 22.10 -1.34
C ALA A 83 9.42 22.54 -1.89
N PHE A 84 8.57 23.00 -0.99
CA PHE A 84 7.22 23.49 -1.28
C PHE A 84 6.89 24.72 -0.41
N ASP A 85 5.80 25.40 -0.72
CA ASP A 85 5.28 26.50 0.10
C ASP A 85 4.40 25.91 1.23
N VAL A 86 4.72 26.23 2.47
CA VAL A 86 4.01 25.68 3.65
C VAL A 86 2.60 26.22 3.83
N GLU A 87 2.26 27.33 3.20
CA GLU A 87 0.92 27.92 3.28
C GLU A 87 0.03 27.47 2.13
N GLU A 88 0.61 27.21 0.96
CA GLU A 88 -0.15 26.96 -0.25
C GLU A 88 -0.15 25.50 -0.70
N ASP A 89 0.98 24.81 -0.62
CA ASP A 89 1.22 23.54 -1.32
C ASP A 89 0.98 22.29 -0.48
N ILE A 90 0.59 22.40 0.79
CA ILE A 90 0.45 21.23 1.70
C ILE A 90 -0.86 21.24 2.49
N VAL A 91 -1.41 20.05 2.72
CA VAL A 91 -2.47 19.77 3.70
C VAL A 91 -2.12 18.55 4.53
N ILE A 92 -2.29 18.64 5.85
CA ILE A 92 -2.18 17.51 6.77
C ILE A 92 -3.50 16.72 6.74
N THR A 93 -3.42 15.40 6.58
CA THR A 93 -4.58 14.54 6.34
C THR A 93 -4.77 13.47 7.42
N SER A 94 -5.97 12.95 7.54
CA SER A 94 -6.30 11.84 8.44
C SER A 94 -5.75 10.48 7.94
N GLY A 95 -4.48 10.46 7.54
CA GLY A 95 -3.77 9.37 6.90
C GLY A 95 -3.82 9.46 5.38
N THR A 96 -3.07 8.58 4.71
CA THR A 96 -2.90 8.61 3.24
C THR A 96 -4.14 8.17 2.45
N SER A 97 -5.00 7.30 3.01
CA SER A 97 -6.19 6.82 2.28
C SER A 97 -7.21 7.92 1.98
N PRO A 98 -7.60 8.80 2.93
CA PRO A 98 -8.41 9.97 2.60
C PRO A 98 -7.72 10.94 1.65
N ALA A 99 -6.38 11.10 1.76
CA ALA A 99 -5.62 11.92 0.83
C ALA A 99 -5.76 11.44 -0.61
N ILE A 100 -5.59 10.13 -0.84
CA ILE A 100 -5.74 9.49 -2.16
C ILE A 100 -7.18 9.63 -2.67
N TYR A 101 -8.17 9.35 -1.82
CA TYR A 101 -9.58 9.42 -2.22
C TYR A 101 -9.99 10.84 -2.64
N ASN A 102 -9.63 11.85 -1.84
CA ASN A 102 -9.92 13.24 -2.16
C ASN A 102 -9.12 13.72 -3.39
N THR A 103 -7.90 13.20 -3.62
CA THR A 103 -7.15 13.45 -4.86
C THR A 103 -7.93 12.99 -6.08
N PHE A 104 -8.47 11.79 -6.05
CA PHE A 104 -9.29 11.29 -7.15
C PHE A 104 -10.57 12.09 -7.34
N GLN A 105 -11.19 12.57 -6.25
CA GLN A 105 -12.35 13.46 -6.35
C GLN A 105 -12.03 14.80 -7.02
N CYS A 106 -10.81 15.33 -6.83
CA CYS A 106 -10.37 16.57 -7.49
C CYS A 106 -10.12 16.39 -8.98
N LEU A 107 -9.77 15.18 -9.43
CA LEU A 107 -9.29 14.93 -10.78
C LEU A 107 -10.31 14.28 -11.71
N LEU A 108 -11.26 13.52 -11.15
CA LEU A 108 -12.10 12.63 -11.95
C LEU A 108 -13.50 13.19 -12.18
N GLU A 109 -13.87 13.20 -13.43
CA GLU A 109 -15.26 13.15 -13.91
C GLU A 109 -15.62 11.73 -14.37
N ASP A 110 -16.89 11.51 -14.76
CA ASP A 110 -17.35 10.20 -15.23
C ASP A 110 -16.59 9.77 -16.48
N ASN A 111 -16.02 8.57 -16.45
CA ASN A 111 -15.21 7.95 -17.50
C ASN A 111 -13.78 8.46 -17.66
N ASP A 112 -13.33 9.42 -16.89
CA ASP A 112 -11.92 9.79 -16.85
C ASP A 112 -11.04 8.63 -16.44
N GLU A 113 -9.81 8.62 -16.94
CA GLU A 113 -8.88 7.52 -16.76
C GLU A 113 -7.71 7.88 -15.86
N ILE A 114 -7.33 6.93 -15.00
CA ILE A 114 -6.08 6.99 -14.25
C ILE A 114 -5.26 5.73 -14.55
N ILE A 115 -4.03 5.92 -15.01
CA ILE A 115 -3.10 4.84 -15.27
C ILE A 115 -2.56 4.31 -13.94
N VAL A 116 -2.71 3.00 -13.73
CA VAL A 116 -2.30 2.28 -12.51
C VAL A 116 -1.32 1.18 -12.88
N PRO A 117 0.00 1.38 -12.75
CA PRO A 117 0.95 0.29 -12.89
C PRO A 117 0.68 -0.79 -11.85
N THR A 118 0.47 -2.04 -12.29
CA THR A 118 0.11 -3.17 -11.41
C THR A 118 1.22 -4.23 -11.38
N PRO A 119 1.38 -4.99 -10.28
CA PRO A 119 0.51 -5.07 -9.10
C PRO A 119 0.60 -3.81 -8.22
N ALA A 120 -0.54 -3.34 -7.70
CA ALA A 120 -0.65 -2.10 -6.95
C ALA A 120 -1.61 -2.22 -5.76
N TYR A 121 -1.55 -1.27 -4.83
CA TYR A 121 -2.50 -1.22 -3.74
C TYR A 121 -3.95 -1.23 -4.26
N PHE A 122 -4.73 -2.23 -3.84
CA PHE A 122 -6.09 -2.48 -4.31
C PHE A 122 -7.04 -1.29 -4.15
N GLY A 123 -6.74 -0.39 -3.21
CA GLY A 123 -7.55 0.81 -2.95
C GLY A 123 -7.62 1.75 -4.15
N TYR A 124 -6.56 1.89 -4.94
CA TYR A 124 -6.55 2.81 -6.09
C TYR A 124 -7.67 2.49 -7.07
N SER A 125 -7.67 1.30 -7.65
CA SER A 125 -8.69 0.91 -8.65
C SER A 125 -10.11 0.95 -8.09
N ARG A 126 -10.29 0.69 -6.80
CA ARG A 126 -11.60 0.74 -6.16
C ARG A 126 -12.10 2.17 -5.98
N MET A 127 -11.26 3.05 -5.46
CA MET A 127 -11.61 4.47 -5.25
C MET A 127 -11.92 5.15 -6.58
N ILE A 128 -11.11 4.89 -7.63
CA ILE A 128 -11.35 5.40 -8.99
C ILE A 128 -12.75 4.96 -9.48
N LYS A 129 -13.09 3.67 -9.37
CA LYS A 129 -14.41 3.14 -9.78
C LYS A 129 -15.57 3.70 -8.96
N ILE A 130 -15.40 3.88 -7.64
CA ILE A 130 -16.42 4.52 -6.78
C ILE A 130 -16.76 5.91 -7.30
N LEU A 131 -15.77 6.64 -7.77
CA LEU A 131 -15.90 8.01 -8.25
C LEU A 131 -16.33 8.13 -9.73
N GLY A 132 -16.56 6.99 -10.43
CA GLY A 132 -17.02 6.97 -11.82
C GLY A 132 -15.89 6.96 -12.85
N GLY A 133 -14.64 7.01 -12.41
CA GLY A 133 -13.46 6.91 -13.28
C GLY A 133 -13.13 5.47 -13.66
N LYS A 134 -12.18 5.33 -14.57
CA LYS A 134 -11.66 4.06 -15.09
C LYS A 134 -10.20 3.86 -14.68
N PRO A 135 -9.88 2.87 -13.83
CA PRO A 135 -8.49 2.50 -13.59
C PRO A 135 -7.96 1.72 -14.80
N VAL A 136 -6.97 2.27 -15.48
CA VAL A 136 -6.29 1.64 -16.61
C VAL A 136 -5.05 0.92 -16.09
N GLN A 137 -5.13 -0.41 -15.97
CA GLN A 137 -4.06 -1.21 -15.38
C GLN A 137 -2.96 -1.50 -16.39
N VAL A 138 -1.71 -1.15 -16.06
CA VAL A 138 -0.52 -1.46 -16.87
C VAL A 138 0.35 -2.46 -16.12
N PRO A 139 0.53 -3.70 -16.63
CA PRO A 139 1.30 -4.73 -15.94
C PRO A 139 2.79 -4.42 -15.82
N SER A 140 3.33 -4.50 -14.60
CA SER A 140 4.76 -4.59 -14.30
C SER A 140 5.11 -6.06 -14.06
N LEU A 141 6.16 -6.56 -14.71
CA LEU A 141 6.44 -7.99 -14.75
C LEU A 141 7.62 -8.36 -13.83
N ARG A 142 7.58 -9.56 -13.27
CA ARG A 142 8.65 -10.15 -12.45
C ARG A 142 10.02 -10.11 -13.13
N LYS A 143 10.11 -10.40 -14.44
CA LYS A 143 11.38 -10.37 -15.20
C LYS A 143 12.11 -9.03 -15.10
N ASN A 144 11.39 -7.95 -14.78
CA ASN A 144 11.93 -6.60 -14.57
C ASN A 144 11.87 -6.20 -13.08
N ASN A 145 11.79 -7.15 -12.15
CA ASN A 145 11.64 -6.91 -10.71
C ASN A 145 10.47 -5.95 -10.38
N PHE A 146 9.37 -6.09 -11.09
CA PHE A 146 8.18 -5.23 -10.97
C PHE A 146 8.47 -3.72 -11.12
N GLN A 147 9.52 -3.37 -11.87
CA GLN A 147 9.67 -2.00 -12.34
C GLN A 147 8.53 -1.65 -13.29
N PRO A 148 8.09 -0.38 -13.37
CA PRO A 148 7.03 0.02 -14.26
C PRO A 148 7.42 -0.24 -15.73
N ASN A 149 6.47 -0.69 -16.52
CA ASN A 149 6.64 -0.82 -17.96
C ASN A 149 6.34 0.54 -18.62
N VAL A 150 7.39 1.36 -18.75
CA VAL A 150 7.30 2.76 -19.22
C VAL A 150 6.74 2.84 -20.64
N GLU A 151 7.14 1.94 -21.52
CA GLU A 151 6.63 1.90 -22.91
C GLU A 151 5.12 1.63 -22.93
N ALA A 152 4.66 0.60 -22.21
CA ALA A 152 3.24 0.30 -22.11
C ALA A 152 2.43 1.41 -21.40
N ILE A 153 3.02 2.14 -20.44
CA ILE A 153 2.39 3.32 -19.85
C ILE A 153 2.15 4.38 -20.92
N ASN A 154 3.18 4.68 -21.72
CA ASN A 154 3.07 5.67 -22.80
C ASN A 154 1.99 5.28 -23.82
N ASP A 155 1.99 4.02 -24.27
CA ASP A 155 1.05 3.52 -25.28
C ASP A 155 -0.41 3.49 -24.78
N THR A 156 -0.60 3.59 -23.45
CA THR A 156 -1.92 3.51 -22.82
C THR A 156 -2.56 4.90 -22.60
N VAL A 157 -1.80 5.99 -22.79
CA VAL A 157 -2.33 7.35 -22.63
C VAL A 157 -3.39 7.64 -23.69
N THR A 158 -4.51 8.22 -23.26
CA THR A 158 -5.61 8.69 -24.10
C THR A 158 -6.01 10.12 -23.75
N ASP A 159 -6.88 10.74 -24.53
CA ASP A 159 -7.45 12.07 -24.23
C ASP A 159 -8.25 12.10 -22.91
N SER A 160 -8.71 10.94 -22.42
CA SER A 160 -9.42 10.79 -21.15
C SER A 160 -8.48 10.58 -19.96
N THR A 161 -7.18 10.39 -20.17
CA THR A 161 -6.21 10.16 -19.10
C THR A 161 -5.98 11.46 -18.32
N LYS A 162 -6.10 11.41 -16.98
CA LYS A 162 -5.87 12.55 -16.07
C LYS A 162 -4.58 12.44 -15.28
N ALA A 163 -4.18 11.23 -14.92
CA ALA A 163 -3.01 11.03 -14.07
C ALA A 163 -2.38 9.65 -14.23
N ILE A 164 -1.12 9.56 -13.82
CA ILE A 164 -0.37 8.31 -13.66
C ILE A 164 -0.05 8.13 -12.18
N ILE A 165 -0.36 6.95 -11.61
CA ILE A 165 0.03 6.62 -10.24
C ILE A 165 1.47 6.13 -10.22
N VAL A 166 2.28 6.74 -9.35
CA VAL A 166 3.62 6.31 -8.98
C VAL A 166 3.58 5.83 -7.52
N HIS A 167 3.82 4.55 -7.27
CA HIS A 167 3.78 3.99 -5.92
C HIS A 167 5.09 3.25 -5.62
N THR A 168 6.01 3.95 -5.00
CA THR A 168 7.35 3.43 -4.71
C THR A 168 7.87 3.92 -3.36
N PRO A 169 8.38 3.02 -2.51
CA PRO A 169 8.41 1.54 -2.60
C PRO A 169 7.01 0.93 -2.65
N SER A 170 6.85 -0.12 -3.46
CA SER A 170 5.53 -0.65 -3.85
C SER A 170 4.91 -1.58 -2.80
N ASN A 171 3.62 -1.47 -2.60
CA ASN A 171 2.74 -2.50 -2.09
C ASN A 171 1.91 -3.04 -3.29
N PRO A 172 2.05 -4.33 -3.68
CA PRO A 172 2.52 -5.48 -2.88
C PRO A 172 3.95 -5.94 -3.18
N SER A 173 4.61 -5.43 -4.22
CA SER A 173 5.81 -6.07 -4.77
C SER A 173 7.10 -5.78 -4.00
N GLY A 174 7.12 -4.73 -3.17
CA GLY A 174 8.34 -4.25 -2.52
C GLY A 174 9.35 -3.62 -3.49
N ALA A 175 8.99 -3.46 -4.76
CA ALA A 175 9.87 -2.83 -5.74
C ALA A 175 10.15 -1.37 -5.39
N VAL A 176 11.41 -0.98 -5.45
CA VAL A 176 11.84 0.43 -5.42
C VAL A 176 12.13 0.83 -6.86
N TRP A 177 11.36 1.78 -7.39
CA TRP A 177 11.48 2.17 -8.79
C TRP A 177 12.74 3.01 -9.02
N SER A 178 13.40 2.77 -10.15
CA SER A 178 14.64 3.46 -10.49
C SER A 178 14.38 4.91 -10.88
N ALA A 179 15.35 5.79 -10.58
CA ALA A 179 15.30 7.20 -11.02
C ALA A 179 15.11 7.32 -12.54
N LYS A 180 15.69 6.40 -13.33
CA LYS A 180 15.51 6.35 -14.78
C LYS A 180 14.03 6.14 -15.18
N ASN A 181 13.35 5.20 -14.53
CA ASN A 181 11.94 4.93 -14.83
C ASN A 181 11.04 6.07 -14.35
N LEU A 182 11.34 6.65 -13.18
CA LEU A 182 10.63 7.82 -12.67
C LEU A 182 10.77 9.03 -13.60
N GLN A 183 12.00 9.30 -14.09
CA GLN A 183 12.24 10.34 -15.08
C GLN A 183 11.40 10.12 -16.35
N ALA A 184 11.39 8.90 -16.88
CA ALA A 184 10.64 8.58 -18.09
C ALA A 184 9.11 8.73 -17.89
N ILE A 185 8.58 8.32 -16.73
CA ILE A 185 7.16 8.55 -16.39
C ILE A 185 6.87 10.04 -16.27
N GLY A 186 7.78 10.81 -15.68
CA GLY A 186 7.66 12.26 -15.56
C GLY A 186 7.59 12.95 -16.93
N GLU A 187 8.42 12.53 -17.91
CA GLU A 187 8.36 13.06 -19.27
C GLU A 187 7.04 12.70 -19.96
N ILE A 188 6.56 11.45 -19.84
CA ILE A 188 5.24 11.06 -20.37
C ILE A 188 4.14 11.97 -19.80
N ALA A 189 4.15 12.20 -18.50
CA ALA A 189 3.16 13.06 -17.83
C ALA A 189 3.27 14.52 -18.30
N LYS A 190 4.48 15.00 -18.57
CA LYS A 190 4.74 16.35 -19.07
C LYS A 190 4.26 16.52 -20.51
N ASP A 191 4.58 15.56 -21.37
CA ASP A 191 4.26 15.62 -22.81
C ASP A 191 2.75 15.52 -23.09
N ASN A 192 2.00 14.89 -22.17
CA ASN A 192 0.56 14.68 -22.28
C ASN A 192 -0.28 15.51 -21.28
N ASP A 193 0.33 16.48 -20.59
CA ASP A 193 -0.29 17.34 -19.57
C ASP A 193 -1.06 16.58 -18.48
N LEU A 194 -0.45 15.49 -17.96
CA LEU A 194 -1.02 14.67 -16.91
C LEU A 194 -0.49 15.04 -15.53
N PHE A 195 -1.29 14.78 -14.50
CA PHE A 195 -0.80 14.75 -13.12
C PHE A 195 -0.06 13.45 -12.81
N ILE A 196 0.87 13.52 -11.86
CA ILE A 196 1.54 12.38 -11.26
C ILE A 196 1.05 12.26 -9.81
N ILE A 197 0.45 11.13 -9.45
CA ILE A 197 0.04 10.86 -8.08
C ILE A 197 1.08 9.94 -7.45
N ALA A 198 1.96 10.52 -6.62
CA ALA A 198 3.07 9.82 -6.00
C ALA A 198 2.68 9.36 -4.57
N ASP A 199 2.37 8.07 -4.40
CA ASP A 199 2.20 7.46 -3.09
C ASP A 199 3.56 6.99 -2.57
N GLU A 200 4.12 7.76 -1.63
CA GLU A 200 5.44 7.56 -1.05
C GLU A 200 5.38 7.10 0.41
N VAL A 201 4.25 6.51 0.85
CA VAL A 201 4.05 6.09 2.25
C VAL A 201 5.12 5.12 2.77
N TYR A 202 5.81 4.42 1.88
CA TYR A 202 6.90 3.50 2.20
C TYR A 202 8.30 4.09 1.93
N GLU A 203 8.46 5.38 1.65
CA GLU A 203 9.72 6.03 1.26
C GLU A 203 10.91 5.71 2.18
N ARG A 204 10.64 5.57 3.50
CA ARG A 204 11.66 5.24 4.52
C ARG A 204 11.98 3.76 4.60
N LEU A 205 11.12 2.89 4.07
CA LEU A 205 11.26 1.45 4.16
C LEU A 205 11.97 0.93 2.90
N VAL A 206 13.28 1.13 2.88
CA VAL A 206 14.19 0.66 1.82
C VAL A 206 15.34 -0.12 2.42
N TYR A 207 15.77 -1.18 1.75
CA TYR A 207 16.71 -2.18 2.26
C TYR A 207 17.82 -2.45 1.28
N ARG A 208 18.87 -3.14 1.72
CA ARG A 208 19.96 -3.67 0.85
C ARG A 208 20.60 -2.59 -0.01
N GLY A 209 20.77 -1.38 0.55
CA GLY A 209 21.38 -0.26 -0.14
C GLY A 209 20.52 0.41 -1.23
N ALA A 210 19.26 0.00 -1.40
CA ALA A 210 18.32 0.71 -2.26
C ALA A 210 18.05 2.12 -1.73
N LYS A 211 17.78 3.05 -2.64
CA LYS A 211 17.43 4.43 -2.31
C LYS A 211 16.10 4.78 -2.91
N HIS A 212 15.22 5.35 -2.10
CA HIS A 212 14.01 5.99 -2.60
C HIS A 212 14.37 7.29 -3.30
N VAL A 213 13.69 7.55 -4.40
CA VAL A 213 13.76 8.84 -5.12
C VAL A 213 12.33 9.36 -5.23
N SER A 214 12.08 10.55 -4.70
CA SER A 214 10.80 11.21 -4.92
C SER A 214 10.76 11.77 -6.34
N ILE A 215 9.72 11.47 -7.11
CA ILE A 215 9.57 11.99 -8.47
C ILE A 215 9.45 13.51 -8.48
N ALA A 216 8.94 14.11 -7.41
CA ALA A 216 8.87 15.56 -7.24
C ALA A 216 10.25 16.24 -7.17
N SER A 217 11.33 15.48 -6.90
CA SER A 217 12.71 15.99 -6.89
C SER A 217 13.37 15.98 -8.26
N LEU A 218 12.74 15.32 -9.24
CA LEU A 218 13.33 15.18 -10.58
C LEU A 218 12.83 16.25 -11.52
N SER A 219 13.80 16.91 -12.20
CA SER A 219 13.50 17.93 -13.21
C SER A 219 12.40 18.91 -12.78
N ASP A 220 11.49 19.28 -13.68
CA ASP A 220 10.38 20.23 -13.42
C ASP A 220 9.07 19.53 -13.03
N PHE A 221 9.12 18.23 -12.63
CA PHE A 221 7.91 17.44 -12.38
C PHE A 221 7.16 17.83 -11.11
N LYS A 222 7.79 18.56 -10.19
CA LYS A 222 7.13 19.08 -8.98
C LYS A 222 5.81 19.78 -9.29
N ASN A 223 5.75 20.57 -10.36
CA ASN A 223 4.58 21.37 -10.72
C ASN A 223 3.38 20.56 -11.26
N ARG A 224 3.52 19.24 -11.40
CA ARG A 224 2.46 18.30 -11.77
C ARG A 224 2.37 17.08 -10.87
N THR A 225 3.21 17.03 -9.83
CA THR A 225 3.25 15.90 -8.89
C THR A 225 2.44 16.22 -7.63
N ILE A 226 1.57 15.28 -7.29
CA ILE A 226 0.80 15.24 -6.06
C ILE A 226 1.45 14.14 -5.19
N THR A 227 2.27 14.56 -4.22
CA THR A 227 2.98 13.64 -3.32
C THR A 227 2.15 13.36 -2.08
N ILE A 228 1.89 12.09 -1.79
CA ILE A 228 1.13 11.63 -0.64
C ILE A 228 2.05 10.77 0.22
N CYS A 229 2.16 11.12 1.50
CA CYS A 229 3.00 10.40 2.46
C CYS A 229 2.41 10.45 3.87
N GLY A 230 3.03 9.75 4.83
CA GLY A 230 2.58 9.75 6.22
C GLY A 230 3.42 8.83 7.10
N LEU A 231 3.10 8.81 8.39
CA LEU A 231 3.89 8.15 9.42
C LEU A 231 3.40 6.74 9.79
N SER A 232 2.34 6.28 9.15
CA SER A 232 1.73 4.97 9.45
C SER A 232 2.72 3.81 9.38
N LYS A 233 3.72 3.89 8.47
CA LYS A 233 4.65 2.79 8.19
C LYS A 233 6.04 3.04 8.77
N SER A 234 6.61 4.21 8.55
CA SER A 234 7.95 4.57 9.00
C SER A 234 8.08 4.69 10.53
N HIS A 235 7.02 5.11 11.21
CA HIS A 235 7.03 5.37 12.66
C HIS A 235 6.05 4.49 13.45
N ALA A 236 5.50 3.42 12.83
CA ALA A 236 4.49 2.56 13.43
C ALA A 236 3.28 3.35 14.00
N MET A 237 2.83 4.38 13.28
CA MET A 237 1.75 5.30 13.70
C MET A 237 0.44 5.04 12.93
N ALA A 238 0.15 3.79 12.54
CA ALA A 238 -1.03 3.47 11.75
C ALA A 238 -2.35 3.88 12.44
N GLY A 239 -2.43 3.71 13.76
CA GLY A 239 -3.58 4.09 14.57
C GLY A 239 -3.75 5.59 14.80
N PHE A 240 -2.70 6.40 14.63
CA PHE A 240 -2.77 7.86 14.77
C PHE A 240 -3.50 8.54 13.62
N ARG A 241 -3.68 7.85 12.49
CA ARG A 241 -4.36 8.41 11.31
C ARG A 241 -3.77 9.75 10.90
N ILE A 242 -2.48 9.81 10.59
CA ILE A 242 -1.77 11.02 10.20
C ILE A 242 -0.98 10.83 8.91
N GLY A 243 -1.10 11.78 7.99
CA GLY A 243 -0.38 11.87 6.75
C GLY A 243 -0.43 13.29 6.21
N TRP A 244 0.06 13.47 5.02
CA TRP A 244 0.02 14.76 4.31
C TRP A 244 -0.03 14.55 2.81
N ILE A 245 -0.49 15.59 2.13
CA ILE A 245 -0.48 15.72 0.68
C ILE A 245 0.20 17.03 0.31
N ILE A 246 1.04 16.97 -0.71
CA ILE A 246 1.78 18.11 -1.25
C ILE A 246 1.54 18.14 -2.76
N GLY A 247 1.19 19.26 -3.32
CA GLY A 247 0.94 19.40 -4.75
C GLY A 247 1.03 20.83 -5.24
N PRO A 248 0.90 21.05 -6.56
CA PRO A 248 0.91 22.40 -7.12
C PRO A 248 -0.30 23.18 -6.64
N LYS A 249 -0.10 24.49 -6.44
CA LYS A 249 -1.11 25.40 -5.88
C LYS A 249 -2.51 25.22 -6.50
N GLN A 250 -2.61 25.19 -7.83
CA GLN A 250 -3.91 25.03 -8.51
C GLN A 250 -4.66 23.76 -8.09
N PHE A 251 -3.95 22.63 -7.93
CA PHE A 251 -4.54 21.41 -7.43
C PHE A 251 -4.90 21.54 -5.95
N MET A 252 -4.01 22.13 -5.13
CA MET A 252 -4.24 22.25 -3.69
C MET A 252 -5.40 23.18 -3.37
N ASP A 253 -5.67 24.20 -4.16
CA ASP A 253 -6.86 25.06 -4.02
C ASP A 253 -8.17 24.26 -4.21
N CYS A 254 -8.18 23.26 -5.11
CA CYS A 254 -9.30 22.33 -5.26
C CYS A 254 -9.36 21.33 -4.10
N TYR A 255 -8.20 20.76 -3.72
CA TYR A 255 -8.10 19.77 -2.67
C TYR A 255 -8.57 20.31 -1.30
N LYS A 256 -8.18 21.53 -0.92
CA LYS A 256 -8.57 22.18 0.33
C LYS A 256 -10.10 22.28 0.46
N ARG A 257 -10.81 22.61 -0.62
CA ARG A 257 -12.31 22.65 -0.62
C ARG A 257 -12.95 21.32 -0.27
N ILE A 258 -12.42 20.21 -0.80
CA ILE A 258 -12.93 18.86 -0.48
C ILE A 258 -12.52 18.45 0.93
N HIS A 259 -11.27 18.74 1.32
CA HIS A 259 -10.74 18.39 2.62
C HIS A 259 -11.55 19.03 3.76
N GLU A 260 -11.88 20.30 3.63
CA GLU A 260 -12.76 21.03 4.58
C GLU A 260 -14.09 20.30 4.77
N GLN A 261 -14.74 19.86 3.69
CA GLN A 261 -16.05 19.22 3.76
C GLN A 261 -16.01 17.74 4.23
N THR A 262 -14.90 17.04 4.02
CA THR A 262 -14.78 15.60 4.33
C THR A 262 -14.13 15.30 5.67
N SER A 263 -13.28 16.20 6.17
CA SER A 263 -12.45 15.94 7.34
C SER A 263 -12.40 17.12 8.33
N ILE A 264 -12.70 18.34 7.88
CA ILE A 264 -12.47 19.61 8.60
C ILE A 264 -10.97 19.81 8.82
N CYS A 265 -10.34 18.94 9.65
CA CYS A 265 -8.90 18.89 9.87
C CYS A 265 -8.48 17.46 10.24
N ALA A 266 -7.19 17.18 10.17
CA ALA A 266 -6.63 15.94 10.74
C ALA A 266 -6.70 15.96 12.28
N PRO A 267 -6.72 14.79 12.97
CA PRO A 267 -6.79 14.75 14.43
C PRO A 267 -5.67 15.57 15.09
N THR A 268 -6.02 16.60 15.85
CA THR A 268 -5.05 17.56 16.44
C THR A 268 -4.02 16.87 17.32
N LEU A 269 -4.43 15.88 18.11
CA LEU A 269 -3.51 15.11 18.97
C LEU A 269 -2.46 14.35 18.13
N SER A 270 -2.89 13.79 17.00
CA SER A 270 -1.99 13.07 16.10
C SER A 270 -1.01 14.02 15.40
N GLN A 271 -1.40 15.27 15.15
CA GLN A 271 -0.51 16.27 14.60
C GLN A 271 0.62 16.64 15.57
N HIS A 272 0.32 16.80 16.86
CA HIS A 272 1.34 17.03 17.89
C HIS A 272 2.30 15.83 18.01
N ALA A 273 1.78 14.61 17.97
CA ALA A 273 2.59 13.41 17.96
C ALA A 273 3.47 13.32 16.70
N ALA A 274 2.95 13.72 15.54
CA ALA A 274 3.71 13.75 14.29
C ALA A 274 4.85 14.78 14.30
N VAL A 275 4.67 15.94 14.93
CA VAL A 275 5.76 16.91 15.14
C VAL A 275 6.90 16.26 15.92
N ALA A 276 6.58 15.56 17.01
CA ALA A 276 7.60 14.85 17.81
C ALA A 276 8.28 13.74 17.00
N ALA A 277 7.50 12.96 16.22
CA ALA A 277 8.03 11.90 15.36
C ALA A 277 9.07 12.41 14.35
N LEU A 278 8.75 13.50 13.65
CA LEU A 278 9.62 14.06 12.61
C LEU A 278 10.75 14.95 13.11
N SER A 279 10.63 15.48 14.34
CA SER A 279 11.67 16.35 14.95
C SER A 279 12.69 15.56 15.78
N SER A 280 12.48 14.28 16.00
CA SER A 280 13.37 13.45 16.85
C SER A 280 14.38 12.70 15.98
N PRO A 281 15.52 12.28 16.57
CA PRO A 281 16.47 11.43 15.87
C PRO A 281 15.83 10.13 15.36
N GLU A 282 16.25 9.68 14.20
CA GLU A 282 15.66 8.54 13.46
C GLU A 282 16.02 7.15 14.02
N VAL A 283 16.62 7.07 15.21
CA VAL A 283 17.09 5.81 15.83
C VAL A 283 16.02 4.71 15.84
N SER A 284 14.77 5.08 16.13
CA SER A 284 13.67 4.10 16.13
C SER A 284 13.33 3.60 14.70
N VAL A 285 13.42 4.49 13.71
CA VAL A 285 13.19 4.13 12.30
C VAL A 285 14.31 3.21 11.81
N GLU A 286 15.57 3.54 12.08
CA GLU A 286 16.74 2.75 11.72
C GLU A 286 16.72 1.35 12.36
N TYR A 287 16.31 1.27 13.62
CA TYR A 287 16.11 -0.02 14.29
C TYR A 287 15.04 -0.86 13.58
N MET A 288 13.87 -0.27 13.28
CA MET A 288 12.80 -0.98 12.56
C MET A 288 13.25 -1.43 11.16
N LEU A 289 14.00 -0.60 10.43
CA LEU A 289 14.56 -0.96 9.12
C LEU A 289 15.47 -2.17 9.20
N THR A 290 16.38 -2.18 10.18
CA THR A 290 17.30 -3.30 10.40
C THR A 290 16.55 -4.60 10.69
N GLU A 291 15.53 -4.54 11.53
CA GLU A 291 14.72 -5.71 11.88
C GLU A 291 13.85 -6.19 10.71
N TYR A 292 13.24 -5.28 9.93
CA TYR A 292 12.49 -5.65 8.74
C TYR A 292 13.37 -6.32 7.69
N GLN A 293 14.59 -5.82 7.49
CA GLN A 293 15.54 -6.47 6.58
C GLN A 293 15.85 -7.90 7.03
N LYS A 294 16.15 -8.13 8.32
CA LYS A 294 16.38 -9.48 8.86
C LYS A 294 15.18 -10.41 8.65
N ARG A 295 13.95 -9.92 8.91
CA ARG A 295 12.72 -10.69 8.70
C ARG A 295 12.49 -11.03 7.22
N SER A 296 12.77 -10.08 6.34
CA SER A 296 12.71 -10.29 4.89
C SER A 296 13.75 -11.32 4.44
N ASP A 297 15.00 -11.23 4.94
CA ASP A 297 16.07 -12.17 4.61
C ASP A 297 15.74 -13.59 5.08
N LEU A 298 15.18 -13.73 6.29
CA LEU A 298 14.71 -15.01 6.82
C LEU A 298 13.64 -15.67 5.93
N LEU A 299 12.66 -14.89 5.45
CA LEU A 299 11.63 -15.40 4.55
C LEU A 299 12.18 -15.77 3.18
N ILE A 300 13.07 -14.94 2.63
CA ILE A 300 13.71 -15.22 1.34
C ILE A 300 14.49 -16.54 1.43
N ASP A 301 15.34 -16.70 2.45
CA ASP A 301 16.13 -17.92 2.65
C ASP A 301 15.23 -19.17 2.78
N ALA A 302 14.17 -19.08 3.58
CA ALA A 302 13.23 -20.19 3.76
C ALA A 302 12.52 -20.57 2.45
N PHE A 303 12.06 -19.59 1.67
CA PHE A 303 11.40 -19.86 0.38
C PHE A 303 12.36 -20.36 -0.69
N GLU A 304 13.63 -19.94 -0.69
CA GLU A 304 14.63 -20.41 -1.65
C GLU A 304 15.13 -21.83 -1.34
N ASN A 305 15.26 -22.19 -0.05
CA ASN A 305 15.98 -23.41 0.35
C ASN A 305 15.10 -24.48 0.97
N ASP A 306 13.98 -24.10 1.59
CA ASP A 306 13.25 -25.00 2.50
C ASP A 306 11.78 -25.25 2.11
N ILE A 307 11.16 -24.34 1.37
CA ILE A 307 9.75 -24.42 1.03
C ILE A 307 9.61 -24.58 -0.48
N PRO A 308 9.47 -25.81 -0.97
CA PRO A 308 9.36 -26.05 -2.40
C PRO A 308 8.07 -25.39 -2.95
N TYR A 309 8.06 -25.08 -4.22
CA TYR A 309 6.93 -24.53 -4.99
C TYR A 309 6.58 -23.06 -4.71
N LEU A 310 7.25 -22.38 -3.76
CA LEU A 310 7.02 -20.98 -3.44
C LEU A 310 8.31 -20.18 -3.68
N GLU A 311 8.43 -19.52 -4.82
CA GLU A 311 9.63 -18.80 -5.20
C GLU A 311 9.53 -17.30 -4.86
N PRO A 312 10.37 -16.76 -3.96
CA PRO A 312 10.30 -15.37 -3.56
C PRO A 312 10.81 -14.43 -4.66
N VAL A 313 10.17 -13.27 -4.78
CA VAL A 313 10.74 -12.16 -5.54
C VAL A 313 11.48 -11.26 -4.57
N LYS A 314 12.82 -11.16 -4.71
CA LYS A 314 13.65 -10.35 -3.82
C LYS A 314 13.23 -8.90 -3.88
N THR A 315 12.84 -8.36 -2.74
CA THR A 315 12.34 -7.00 -2.60
C THR A 315 13.36 -6.11 -1.90
N ASN A 316 13.38 -4.84 -2.26
CA ASN A 316 14.27 -3.85 -1.67
C ASN A 316 13.53 -2.75 -0.91
N GLY A 317 12.21 -2.86 -0.77
CA GLY A 317 11.42 -1.84 -0.07
C GLY A 317 10.08 -2.36 0.48
N SER A 318 9.34 -1.49 1.11
CA SER A 318 8.05 -1.69 1.77
C SER A 318 8.07 -2.73 2.91
N LEU A 319 6.94 -3.38 3.19
CA LEU A 319 6.77 -4.43 4.20
C LEU A 319 6.38 -5.78 3.57
N PHE A 320 6.54 -5.91 2.24
CA PHE A 320 5.97 -7.03 1.50
C PHE A 320 6.95 -7.58 0.47
N MET A 321 6.76 -8.85 0.17
CA MET A 321 7.30 -9.49 -1.02
C MET A 321 6.20 -10.25 -1.77
N MET A 322 6.37 -10.41 -3.07
CA MET A 322 5.59 -11.34 -3.88
C MET A 322 6.29 -12.69 -3.91
N VAL A 323 5.51 -13.75 -3.79
CA VAL A 323 5.99 -15.14 -3.90
C VAL A 323 5.27 -15.78 -5.09
N SER A 324 6.04 -16.29 -6.03
CA SER A 324 5.52 -16.94 -7.25
C SER A 324 4.97 -18.32 -6.92
N LEU A 325 3.87 -18.66 -7.57
CA LEU A 325 3.17 -19.94 -7.43
C LEU A 325 3.45 -20.89 -8.60
N HIS A 326 4.36 -20.54 -9.50
CA HIS A 326 4.53 -21.19 -10.80
C HIS A 326 4.62 -22.72 -10.70
N ASP A 327 5.34 -23.22 -9.72
CA ASP A 327 5.57 -24.66 -9.55
C ASP A 327 4.47 -25.38 -8.75
N LEU A 328 3.58 -24.61 -8.10
CA LEU A 328 2.46 -25.14 -7.31
C LEU A 328 1.18 -25.36 -8.13
N LEU A 329 1.04 -24.64 -9.25
CA LEU A 329 -0.22 -24.49 -9.98
C LEU A 329 -0.53 -25.63 -10.97
N GLY A 330 0.37 -26.56 -11.20
CA GLY A 330 0.15 -27.65 -12.15
C GLY A 330 -0.82 -28.73 -11.61
N GLU A 331 -0.32 -29.93 -11.44
CA GLU A 331 -1.07 -31.14 -11.03
C GLU A 331 -1.76 -31.03 -9.65
N LYS A 332 -1.43 -30.02 -8.81
CA LYS A 332 -1.94 -29.89 -7.45
C LYS A 332 -3.26 -29.12 -7.33
N MET A 333 -3.72 -28.42 -8.35
CA MET A 333 -4.93 -27.57 -8.28
C MET A 333 -6.18 -28.38 -7.89
N ASP A 334 -6.39 -29.56 -8.47
CA ASP A 334 -7.53 -30.43 -8.15
C ASP A 334 -7.48 -30.94 -6.71
N GLN A 335 -6.28 -31.24 -6.20
CA GLN A 335 -6.09 -31.65 -4.80
C GLN A 335 -6.42 -30.50 -3.85
N MET A 336 -6.00 -29.28 -4.19
CA MET A 336 -6.27 -28.05 -3.40
C MET A 336 -7.77 -27.81 -3.28
N THR A 337 -8.48 -27.81 -4.41
CA THR A 337 -9.93 -27.55 -4.44
C THR A 337 -10.71 -28.64 -3.69
N HIS A 338 -10.30 -29.90 -3.81
CA HIS A 338 -10.92 -31.01 -3.08
C HIS A 338 -10.74 -30.86 -1.55
N LEU A 339 -9.56 -30.49 -1.09
CA LEU A 339 -9.27 -30.30 0.32
C LEU A 339 -10.08 -29.13 0.89
N LEU A 340 -10.14 -28.01 0.18
CA LEU A 340 -10.90 -26.82 0.57
C LEU A 340 -12.40 -27.11 0.76
N ARG A 341 -13.01 -27.89 -0.13
CA ARG A 341 -14.43 -28.27 -0.01
C ARG A 341 -14.74 -29.09 1.23
N LYS A 342 -13.74 -29.78 1.79
CA LYS A 342 -13.87 -30.61 3.01
C LYS A 342 -13.55 -29.86 4.31
N ASP A 343 -12.87 -28.73 4.22
CA ASP A 343 -12.47 -27.94 5.38
C ASP A 343 -13.66 -27.17 5.97
N LYS A 344 -14.22 -27.69 7.07
CA LYS A 344 -15.38 -27.09 7.73
C LYS A 344 -15.09 -25.77 8.41
N GLU A 345 -13.85 -25.52 8.84
CA GLU A 345 -13.47 -24.24 9.49
C GLU A 345 -13.41 -23.10 8.48
N ILE A 346 -12.95 -23.37 7.27
CA ILE A 346 -12.93 -22.41 6.18
C ILE A 346 -14.34 -22.26 5.58
N THR A 347 -14.99 -23.35 5.21
CA THR A 347 -16.26 -23.31 4.49
C THR A 347 -17.38 -22.61 5.25
N LYS A 348 -17.43 -22.73 6.59
CA LYS A 348 -18.41 -21.98 7.41
C LYS A 348 -18.25 -20.46 7.40
N LEU A 349 -17.09 -19.95 6.97
CA LEU A 349 -16.79 -18.52 6.88
C LEU A 349 -17.04 -17.95 5.47
N LEU A 350 -17.33 -18.81 4.50
CA LEU A 350 -17.52 -18.46 3.10
C LEU A 350 -19.01 -18.45 2.74
N THR A 351 -19.38 -17.60 1.81
CA THR A 351 -20.65 -17.76 1.06
C THR A 351 -20.45 -18.84 -0.01
N ASP A 352 -21.57 -19.38 -0.55
CA ASP A 352 -21.50 -20.37 -1.64
C ASP A 352 -20.77 -19.82 -2.87
N ASP A 353 -20.97 -18.55 -3.21
CA ASP A 353 -20.27 -17.88 -4.31
C ASP A 353 -18.76 -17.76 -4.06
N GLU A 354 -18.36 -17.43 -2.83
CA GLU A 354 -16.94 -17.36 -2.44
C GLU A 354 -16.30 -18.75 -2.48
N LEU A 355 -16.96 -19.76 -1.94
CA LEU A 355 -16.46 -21.15 -2.00
C LEU A 355 -16.31 -21.62 -3.44
N LYS A 356 -17.28 -21.30 -4.31
CA LYS A 356 -17.21 -21.60 -5.73
C LYS A 356 -16.00 -20.90 -6.37
N ALA A 357 -15.84 -19.61 -6.16
CA ALA A 357 -14.72 -18.83 -6.72
C ALA A 357 -13.34 -19.37 -6.27
N LEU A 358 -13.23 -19.83 -5.01
CA LEU A 358 -12.01 -20.44 -4.47
C LEU A 358 -11.74 -21.86 -5.02
N THR A 359 -12.74 -22.52 -5.64
CA THR A 359 -12.64 -23.94 -6.02
C THR A 359 -12.96 -24.22 -7.49
N ASP A 360 -13.21 -23.20 -8.31
CA ASP A 360 -13.46 -23.35 -9.76
C ASP A 360 -12.22 -23.12 -10.63
N GLY A 361 -11.08 -22.82 -10.01
CA GLY A 361 -9.81 -22.54 -10.71
C GLY A 361 -9.72 -21.16 -11.37
N SER A 362 -10.71 -20.30 -11.18
CA SER A 362 -10.74 -18.97 -11.79
C SER A 362 -9.69 -18.00 -11.25
N SER A 363 -9.17 -18.26 -10.04
CA SER A 363 -8.10 -17.49 -9.42
C SER A 363 -7.08 -18.39 -8.71
N PRO A 364 -5.96 -18.72 -9.38
CA PRO A 364 -4.89 -19.52 -8.80
C PRO A 364 -4.41 -19.00 -7.45
N SER A 365 -4.24 -17.69 -7.30
CA SER A 365 -3.74 -17.12 -6.05
C SER A 365 -4.74 -17.21 -4.89
N GLU A 366 -6.05 -17.06 -5.16
CA GLU A 366 -7.08 -17.18 -4.12
C GLU A 366 -7.24 -18.63 -3.67
N THR A 367 -7.25 -19.58 -4.61
CA THR A 367 -7.28 -21.01 -4.32
C THR A 367 -6.06 -21.43 -3.48
N THR A 368 -4.86 -20.97 -3.88
CA THR A 368 -3.63 -21.29 -3.15
C THR A 368 -3.59 -20.64 -1.76
N MET A 369 -4.04 -19.41 -1.62
CA MET A 369 -4.17 -18.74 -0.31
C MET A 369 -5.02 -19.56 0.65
N ALA A 370 -6.20 -19.98 0.22
CA ALA A 370 -7.12 -20.77 1.03
C ALA A 370 -6.57 -22.17 1.32
N TYR A 371 -5.93 -22.82 0.34
CA TYR A 371 -5.28 -24.11 0.51
C TYR A 371 -4.15 -24.08 1.55
N LEU A 372 -3.24 -23.11 1.45
CA LEU A 372 -2.13 -22.96 2.41
C LEU A 372 -2.67 -22.72 3.82
N LEU A 373 -3.70 -21.88 3.95
CA LEU A 373 -4.37 -21.68 5.23
C LEU A 373 -4.94 -23.00 5.79
N SER A 374 -5.69 -23.75 4.99
CA SER A 374 -6.29 -25.02 5.39
C SER A 374 -5.24 -26.05 5.79
N LYS A 375 -4.20 -26.21 4.98
CA LYS A 375 -3.18 -27.24 5.18
C LYS A 375 -2.20 -26.89 6.29
N THR A 376 -1.76 -25.65 6.37
CA THR A 376 -0.65 -25.24 7.24
C THR A 376 -1.06 -24.33 8.40
N GLY A 377 -2.22 -23.69 8.31
CA GLY A 377 -2.64 -22.64 9.25
C GLY A 377 -1.86 -21.33 9.04
N VAL A 378 -1.23 -21.13 7.88
CA VAL A 378 -0.54 -19.87 7.52
C VAL A 378 -1.37 -19.11 6.49
N LEU A 379 -1.72 -17.88 6.81
CA LEU A 379 -2.50 -16.99 5.94
C LEU A 379 -1.58 -15.98 5.26
N MET A 380 -1.53 -16.04 3.95
CA MET A 380 -0.91 -15.06 3.04
C MET A 380 -2.01 -14.36 2.25
N MET A 381 -1.70 -13.36 1.44
CA MET A 381 -2.71 -12.63 0.68
C MET A 381 -2.65 -12.97 -0.81
N ALA A 382 -3.79 -13.30 -1.41
CA ALA A 382 -3.89 -13.58 -2.84
C ALA A 382 -3.44 -12.37 -3.67
N GLY A 383 -2.56 -12.60 -4.62
CA GLY A 383 -1.98 -11.54 -5.43
C GLY A 383 -2.96 -10.92 -6.43
N ARG A 384 -4.02 -11.64 -6.81
CA ARG A 384 -5.12 -11.13 -7.65
C ARG A 384 -5.74 -9.84 -7.10
N TYR A 385 -5.78 -9.66 -5.78
CA TYR A 385 -6.33 -8.44 -5.18
C TYR A 385 -5.57 -7.18 -5.57
N PHE A 386 -4.33 -7.31 -6.04
CA PHE A 386 -3.46 -6.20 -6.45
C PHE A 386 -3.41 -5.97 -7.96
N GLY A 387 -4.27 -6.62 -8.71
CA GLY A 387 -4.36 -6.59 -10.18
C GLY A 387 -4.21 -7.97 -10.80
N THR A 388 -4.66 -8.11 -12.04
CA THR A 388 -4.69 -9.41 -12.75
C THR A 388 -3.31 -10.05 -12.88
N VAL A 389 -2.24 -9.24 -13.06
CA VAL A 389 -0.85 -9.71 -13.11
C VAL A 389 -0.41 -10.38 -11.82
N GLY A 390 -1.07 -10.07 -10.70
CA GLY A 390 -0.78 -10.65 -9.39
C GLY A 390 -1.31 -12.08 -9.20
N ASP A 391 -2.17 -12.58 -10.08
CA ASP A 391 -2.90 -13.85 -9.85
C ASP A 391 -2.02 -15.12 -9.85
N ASN A 392 -0.76 -15.01 -10.27
CA ASN A 392 0.23 -16.08 -10.15
C ASN A 392 1.14 -15.93 -8.93
N TYR A 393 0.75 -15.10 -7.97
CA TYR A 393 1.57 -14.78 -6.80
C TYR A 393 0.72 -14.74 -5.53
N LEU A 394 1.41 -14.93 -4.38
CA LEU A 394 0.92 -14.48 -3.08
C LEU A 394 1.73 -13.27 -2.63
N ARG A 395 1.10 -12.34 -1.93
CA ARG A 395 1.80 -11.32 -1.16
C ARG A 395 2.06 -11.82 0.24
N VAL A 396 3.30 -11.78 0.67
CA VAL A 396 3.77 -12.11 2.01
C VAL A 396 4.21 -10.84 2.72
N SER A 397 3.74 -10.63 3.94
CA SER A 397 4.18 -9.54 4.81
C SER A 397 5.27 -10.02 5.76
N PHE A 398 6.35 -9.25 5.86
CA PHE A 398 7.39 -9.43 6.89
C PHE A 398 7.28 -8.37 8.02
N ALA A 399 6.12 -7.71 8.10
CA ALA A 399 5.81 -6.82 9.22
C ALA A 399 5.63 -7.54 10.57
N PRO A 400 5.08 -8.78 10.65
CA PRO A 400 4.92 -9.47 11.93
C PRO A 400 6.24 -9.72 12.64
N GLU A 401 6.16 -9.98 13.95
CA GLU A 401 7.31 -10.30 14.80
C GLU A 401 8.07 -11.54 14.29
N HIS A 402 9.37 -11.56 14.59
CA HIS A 402 10.28 -12.64 14.18
C HIS A 402 9.77 -14.04 14.58
N ASP A 403 9.22 -14.20 15.79
CA ASP A 403 8.64 -15.47 16.26
C ASP A 403 7.48 -15.93 15.38
N THR A 404 6.57 -15.04 15.04
CA THR A 404 5.44 -15.34 14.16
C THR A 404 5.91 -15.81 12.78
N ILE A 405 6.92 -15.16 12.22
CA ILE A 405 7.51 -15.52 10.91
C ILE A 405 8.20 -16.89 11.00
N SER A 406 9.02 -17.11 12.03
CA SER A 406 9.72 -18.39 12.24
C SER A 406 8.77 -19.56 12.40
N ARG A 407 7.69 -19.39 13.15
CA ARG A 407 6.63 -20.40 13.32
C ARG A 407 5.86 -20.64 12.02
N ALA A 408 5.63 -19.60 11.21
CA ALA A 408 4.98 -19.74 9.91
C ALA A 408 5.85 -20.55 8.95
N ILE A 409 7.15 -20.24 8.87
CA ILE A 409 8.13 -21.00 8.08
C ILE A 409 8.13 -22.47 8.50
N HIS A 410 8.24 -22.75 9.81
CA HIS A 410 8.24 -24.11 10.34
C HIS A 410 6.98 -24.89 9.92
N ARG A 411 5.78 -24.29 10.04
CA ARG A 411 4.53 -24.94 9.61
C ARG A 411 4.45 -25.17 8.11
N LEU A 412 4.97 -24.22 7.30
CA LEU A 412 5.02 -24.40 5.86
C LEU A 412 5.95 -25.56 5.48
N LYS A 413 7.15 -25.64 6.08
CA LYS A 413 8.11 -26.75 5.86
C LYS A 413 7.51 -28.09 6.18
N GLU A 414 6.95 -28.26 7.39
CA GLU A 414 6.45 -29.56 7.86
C GLU A 414 5.21 -30.05 7.12
N ARG A 415 4.41 -29.17 6.54
CA ARG A 415 3.08 -29.54 6.03
C ARG A 415 2.93 -29.41 4.51
N LEU A 416 3.92 -28.86 3.80
CA LEU A 416 3.90 -28.77 2.34
C LEU A 416 4.72 -29.87 1.64
N GLU A 417 5.38 -30.73 2.38
CA GLU A 417 6.05 -31.92 1.85
C GLU A 417 5.10 -32.87 1.12
#